data_bf63fc37968cdf199d84f9623f465661
#
_entry.id   bf63fc37968cdf199d84f9623f465661
#
_cell.length_a   1.000
_cell.length_b   1.000
_cell.length_c   1.000
_cell.angle_alpha   90.00
_cell.angle_beta   90.00
_cell.angle_gamma   90.00
#
_symmetry.space_group_name_H-M   'P 1'
#
loop_
_entity.id
_entity.type
_entity.pdbx_description
1 polymer ?
#
loop_
_entity_poly.entity_id
_entity_poly.type
_entity_poly.pdbx_seq_one_letter_code
_entity_poly.pdbx_strand_id
1 'polypeptide(L)'
;SSSRGLGDVYKRQDQFRRMMPAMSETEREALEAGSTWWEADLFSGNPNWNKLLNYPQPGLSEAEQAFIDGPVDELCQMIDDWKITEELHDLPPDVWQFLKQQRFFGMIIPREHGGLEFSAYAHSCVVMKIASRSITAAVTTMVPNSLGPAQLLLHYGTEEQKQYYLPRLARGDEIPCFALTGPDAGSDAAAMPDKGVVCRQEFEGQEQLGVRVNWDKRYITLGPVATVLGLAFKLYDPDHLLGSEEALGITLALIPTNTPGIDIGSRHFPLNQAFMNGPNRGHDVFIPMDWIIGGQEHIGQGWRMLMECLADGRAISLPALSTGAGKLASRASGAYASVRKQFKTPIGRFEGIAEVLGRIAGNTYAMDAARGLTTLAVDNGEKPSVASAIVKYHLTERMRDVIDDAMDIHGGRGICMGPRNYLARVYQAIPISITVEGANILTRSLIIFGQGAIRCHQYLLKEMETAQQQDLAGFDRAIFGHAQLLASNLARAGFHGLTGARFAASPVDREEAGYYRQLSRMAAVFAVTSEAALLTLGGSLKRRESLSARLGDVLSQLYLASAALKRFNDQGHQPADRPLVEWVVRDCLYNMQQ
;
A
#
# COMPACT_ATOMS: atom_id res chain seq x y z
N SER A 1 17.46 -49.90 12.27
CA SER A 1 16.58 -48.86 12.89
C SER A 1 16.45 -47.57 12.05
N SER A 2 17.32 -47.37 11.02
CA SER A 2 17.29 -46.16 10.18
C SER A 2 16.15 -46.12 9.12
N SER A 3 15.67 -47.29 8.66
CA SER A 3 14.66 -47.35 7.61
C SER A 3 13.22 -47.04 8.08
N ARG A 4 12.91 -47.27 9.35
CA ARG A 4 11.61 -46.91 9.92
C ARG A 4 11.44 -45.39 10.11
N GLY A 5 12.51 -44.67 10.47
CA GLY A 5 12.51 -43.22 10.63
C GLY A 5 12.27 -42.47 9.31
N LEU A 6 12.92 -42.90 8.22
CA LEU A 6 12.77 -42.33 6.87
C LEU A 6 11.33 -42.51 6.33
N GLY A 7 10.75 -43.72 6.51
CA GLY A 7 9.39 -43.95 6.07
C GLY A 7 8.32 -43.11 6.79
N ASP A 8 8.53 -42.77 8.04
CA ASP A 8 7.63 -41.90 8.81
C ASP A 8 7.76 -40.44 8.44
N VAL A 9 8.97 -39.97 8.09
CA VAL A 9 9.20 -38.59 7.62
C VAL A 9 8.60 -38.37 6.24
N TYR A 10 8.75 -39.33 5.31
CA TYR A 10 8.09 -39.27 3.99
C TYR A 10 6.56 -39.22 4.12
N LYS A 11 5.98 -39.98 5.03
CA LYS A 11 4.53 -39.97 5.28
C LYS A 11 4.09 -38.62 5.85
N ARG A 12 4.85 -37.99 6.76
CA ARG A 12 4.56 -36.66 7.32
C ARG A 12 4.64 -35.58 6.25
N GLN A 13 5.68 -35.62 5.41
CA GLN A 13 5.86 -34.67 4.32
C GLN A 13 4.73 -34.80 3.27
N ASP A 14 4.32 -36.01 2.94
CA ASP A 14 3.20 -36.28 2.04
C ASP A 14 1.84 -35.83 2.64
N GLN A 15 1.67 -36.04 3.94
CA GLN A 15 0.49 -35.58 4.67
C GLN A 15 0.44 -34.05 4.74
N PHE A 16 1.58 -33.40 4.99
CA PHE A 16 1.72 -31.94 4.99
C PHE A 16 1.36 -31.35 3.61
N ARG A 17 1.88 -31.92 2.51
CA ARG A 17 1.54 -31.52 1.14
C ARG A 17 0.04 -31.58 0.86
N ARG A 18 -0.65 -32.63 1.35
CA ARG A 18 -2.10 -32.78 1.18
C ARG A 18 -2.91 -31.78 2.01
N MET A 19 -2.36 -31.30 3.11
CA MET A 19 -3.00 -30.31 3.99
C MET A 19 -2.80 -28.88 3.51
N MET A 20 -1.73 -28.61 2.74
CA MET A 20 -1.45 -27.29 2.21
C MET A 20 -2.37 -26.97 1.02
N PRO A 21 -2.90 -25.74 0.93
CA PRO A 21 -3.64 -25.31 -0.24
C PRO A 21 -2.72 -25.30 -1.46
N ALA A 22 -3.25 -25.76 -2.60
CA ALA A 22 -2.57 -25.54 -3.88
C ALA A 22 -2.41 -24.04 -4.10
N MET A 23 -1.19 -23.59 -4.32
CA MET A 23 -0.86 -22.20 -4.62
C MET A 23 -0.78 -22.04 -6.13
N SER A 24 -1.49 -21.07 -6.69
CA SER A 24 -1.34 -20.71 -8.10
C SER A 24 0.02 -20.08 -8.35
N GLU A 25 0.46 -20.04 -9.60
CA GLU A 25 1.72 -19.40 -9.98
C GLU A 25 1.74 -17.92 -9.61
N THR A 26 0.66 -17.21 -9.88
CA THR A 26 0.50 -15.77 -9.53
C THR A 26 0.50 -15.53 -8.01
N GLU A 27 -0.04 -16.45 -7.20
CA GLU A 27 0.05 -16.38 -5.75
C GLU A 27 1.49 -16.59 -5.25
N ARG A 28 2.22 -17.52 -5.86
CA ARG A 28 3.62 -17.77 -5.54
C ARG A 28 4.49 -16.55 -5.90
N GLU A 29 4.35 -16.03 -7.11
CA GLU A 29 5.05 -14.80 -7.52
C GLU A 29 4.76 -13.62 -6.58
N ALA A 30 3.48 -13.44 -6.22
CA ALA A 30 3.11 -12.40 -5.26
C ALA A 30 3.75 -12.63 -3.88
N LEU A 31 3.92 -13.86 -3.42
CA LEU A 31 4.62 -14.19 -2.18
C LEU A 31 6.14 -13.97 -2.29
N GLU A 32 6.75 -14.31 -3.39
CA GLU A 32 8.19 -14.13 -3.61
C GLU A 32 8.58 -12.66 -3.80
N ALA A 33 7.68 -11.84 -4.33
CA ALA A 33 7.93 -10.44 -4.68
C ALA A 33 8.09 -9.49 -3.48
N GLY A 34 7.65 -9.85 -2.27
CA GLY A 34 7.72 -8.97 -1.11
C GLY A 34 8.66 -9.44 -0.02
N SER A 35 9.02 -8.52 0.89
CA SER A 35 9.74 -8.82 2.12
C SER A 35 8.87 -8.59 3.36
N THR A 36 9.38 -9.01 4.51
CA THR A 36 8.76 -8.75 5.82
C THR A 36 9.44 -7.58 6.50
N TRP A 37 8.70 -6.89 7.35
CA TRP A 37 9.17 -5.80 8.16
C TRP A 37 8.88 -6.06 9.66
N TRP A 38 8.48 -5.05 10.40
CA TRP A 38 8.15 -5.14 11.84
C TRP A 38 6.99 -6.11 12.14
N GLU A 39 6.05 -6.30 11.24
CA GLU A 39 4.95 -7.24 11.41
C GLU A 39 5.41 -8.68 11.62
N ALA A 40 6.55 -9.09 11.09
CA ALA A 40 7.11 -10.41 11.34
C ALA A 40 7.58 -10.59 12.80
N ASP A 41 8.15 -9.56 13.41
CA ASP A 41 8.47 -9.58 14.84
C ASP A 41 7.19 -9.72 15.70
N LEU A 42 6.12 -9.03 15.33
CA LEU A 42 4.83 -9.15 16.00
C LEU A 42 4.22 -10.55 15.84
N PHE A 43 4.33 -11.10 14.64
CA PHE A 43 3.85 -12.45 14.32
C PHE A 43 4.59 -13.56 15.08
N SER A 44 5.84 -13.32 15.46
CA SER A 44 6.65 -14.27 16.23
C SER A 44 6.08 -14.59 17.63
N GLY A 45 5.21 -13.73 18.16
CA GLY A 45 4.70 -13.81 19.53
C GLY A 45 5.68 -13.35 20.61
N ASN A 46 6.86 -12.85 20.19
CA ASN A 46 7.88 -12.31 21.09
C ASN A 46 8.63 -11.14 20.43
N PRO A 47 7.94 -10.01 20.19
CA PRO A 47 8.52 -8.89 19.47
C PRO A 47 9.76 -8.34 20.18
N ASN A 48 10.80 -8.07 19.41
CA ASN A 48 12.02 -7.42 19.88
C ASN A 48 11.85 -5.90 19.87
N TRP A 49 11.32 -5.34 20.93
CA TRP A 49 11.07 -3.90 21.05
C TRP A 49 12.34 -3.04 20.91
N ASN A 50 13.50 -3.53 21.35
CA ASN A 50 14.76 -2.82 21.15
C ASN A 50 15.11 -2.70 19.64
N LYS A 51 14.81 -3.73 18.83
CA LYS A 51 14.96 -3.66 17.38
C LYS A 51 14.09 -2.56 16.79
N LEU A 52 12.81 -2.47 17.20
CA LEU A 52 11.91 -1.41 16.74
C LEU A 52 12.43 -0.01 17.10
N LEU A 53 12.84 0.19 18.36
CA LEU A 53 13.32 1.50 18.83
C LEU A 53 14.69 1.89 18.23
N ASN A 54 15.48 0.92 17.78
CA ASN A 54 16.77 1.15 17.12
C ASN A 54 16.65 1.46 15.61
N TYR A 55 15.48 1.27 15.01
CA TYR A 55 15.27 1.78 13.66
C TYR A 55 15.43 3.31 13.65
N PRO A 56 16.05 3.89 12.62
CA PRO A 56 16.20 5.34 12.55
C PRO A 56 14.83 6.04 12.57
N GLN A 57 14.81 7.26 13.07
CA GLN A 57 13.63 8.10 12.94
C GLN A 57 13.46 8.47 11.47
N PRO A 58 12.25 8.35 10.87
CA PRO A 58 11.97 8.88 9.55
C PRO A 58 12.28 10.38 9.52
N GLY A 59 13.04 10.83 8.55
CA GLY A 59 13.48 12.22 8.44
C GLY A 59 13.57 12.69 7.00
N LEU A 60 13.65 14.00 6.84
CA LEU A 60 13.82 14.66 5.55
C LEU A 60 15.24 15.20 5.44
N SER A 61 15.87 15.08 4.28
CA SER A 61 17.07 15.82 3.94
C SER A 61 16.77 17.33 3.81
N GLU A 62 17.81 18.17 3.81
CA GLU A 62 17.64 19.61 3.63
C GLU A 62 16.95 19.94 2.30
N ALA A 63 17.27 19.23 1.23
CA ALA A 63 16.65 19.43 -0.09
C ALA A 63 15.17 19.04 -0.09
N GLU A 64 14.80 17.92 0.55
CA GLU A 64 13.43 17.48 0.68
C GLU A 64 12.59 18.43 1.56
N GLN A 65 13.16 18.91 2.67
CA GLN A 65 12.50 19.90 3.52
C GLN A 65 12.31 21.23 2.76
N ALA A 66 13.32 21.71 2.05
CA ALA A 66 13.23 22.92 1.24
C ALA A 66 12.16 22.81 0.15
N PHE A 67 12.00 21.64 -0.46
CA PHE A 67 10.93 21.40 -1.45
C PHE A 67 9.54 21.47 -0.81
N ILE A 68 9.39 20.93 0.40
CA ILE A 68 8.12 20.97 1.13
C ILE A 68 7.76 22.37 1.59
N ASP A 69 8.76 23.17 2.03
CA ASP A 69 8.55 24.52 2.54
C ASP A 69 8.51 25.59 1.42
N GLY A 70 8.96 25.25 0.21
CA GLY A 70 8.91 26.12 -0.97
C GLY A 70 7.86 25.62 -1.97
N PRO A 71 8.23 24.80 -2.95
CA PRO A 71 7.33 24.40 -4.05
C PRO A 71 5.99 23.80 -3.61
N VAL A 72 5.95 22.99 -2.54
CA VAL A 72 4.68 22.40 -2.07
C VAL A 72 3.80 23.46 -1.40
N ASP A 73 4.38 24.40 -0.63
CA ASP A 73 3.62 25.53 -0.06
C ASP A 73 3.06 26.43 -1.16
N GLU A 74 3.87 26.76 -2.18
CA GLU A 74 3.45 27.55 -3.31
C GLU A 74 2.31 26.88 -4.08
N LEU A 75 2.43 25.57 -4.38
CA LEU A 75 1.35 24.78 -4.98
C LEU A 75 0.07 24.86 -4.16
N CYS A 76 0.15 24.68 -2.84
CA CYS A 76 -1.00 24.76 -1.95
C CYS A 76 -1.66 26.15 -1.93
N GLN A 77 -0.91 27.21 -2.16
CA GLN A 77 -1.44 28.59 -2.29
C GLN A 77 -2.12 28.82 -3.64
N MET A 78 -1.62 28.21 -4.73
CA MET A 78 -2.23 28.31 -6.07
C MET A 78 -3.57 27.58 -6.16
N ILE A 79 -3.79 26.54 -5.34
CA ILE A 79 -4.96 25.67 -5.42
C ILE A 79 -6.20 26.34 -4.83
N ASP A 80 -7.22 26.50 -5.66
CA ASP A 80 -8.61 26.73 -5.28
C ASP A 80 -9.42 25.44 -5.58
N ASP A 81 -9.64 24.64 -4.55
CA ASP A 81 -10.26 23.31 -4.70
C ASP A 81 -11.74 23.39 -5.14
N TRP A 82 -12.47 24.47 -4.79
CA TRP A 82 -13.81 24.70 -5.28
C TRP A 82 -13.82 24.95 -6.79
N LYS A 83 -12.95 25.82 -7.26
CA LYS A 83 -12.81 26.13 -8.69
C LYS A 83 -12.42 24.89 -9.49
N ILE A 84 -11.48 24.10 -8.96
CA ILE A 84 -11.02 22.84 -9.57
C ILE A 84 -12.18 21.86 -9.73
N THR A 85 -12.98 21.66 -8.68
CA THR A 85 -13.99 20.59 -8.66
C THR A 85 -15.33 21.00 -9.26
N GLU A 86 -15.76 22.26 -9.12
CA GLU A 86 -17.09 22.70 -9.51
C GLU A 86 -17.12 23.50 -10.81
N GLU A 87 -16.04 24.19 -11.16
CA GLU A 87 -16.01 25.05 -12.32
C GLU A 87 -15.20 24.46 -13.48
N LEU A 88 -13.96 24.03 -13.19
CA LEU A 88 -13.04 23.54 -14.21
C LEU A 88 -13.14 22.04 -14.44
N HIS A 89 -13.46 21.30 -13.40
CA HIS A 89 -13.36 19.84 -13.39
C HIS A 89 -11.96 19.31 -13.77
N ASP A 90 -10.95 20.12 -13.55
CA ASP A 90 -9.54 19.87 -13.82
C ASP A 90 -8.66 20.82 -13.01
N LEU A 91 -7.37 20.53 -12.92
CA LEU A 91 -6.40 21.50 -12.45
C LEU A 91 -6.28 22.67 -13.45
N PRO A 92 -6.15 23.93 -12.96
CA PRO A 92 -5.88 25.06 -13.84
C PRO A 92 -4.59 24.87 -14.64
N PRO A 93 -4.49 25.44 -15.86
CA PRO A 93 -3.29 25.32 -16.70
C PRO A 93 -1.98 25.76 -16.04
N ASP A 94 -2.02 26.81 -15.23
CA ASP A 94 -0.90 27.32 -14.46
C ASP A 94 -0.45 26.33 -13.36
N VAL A 95 -1.39 25.61 -12.72
CA VAL A 95 -1.09 24.54 -11.76
C VAL A 95 -0.45 23.35 -12.48
N TRP A 96 -0.98 22.91 -13.64
CA TRP A 96 -0.34 21.88 -14.45
C TRP A 96 1.09 22.25 -14.84
N GLN A 97 1.29 23.48 -15.29
CA GLN A 97 2.62 23.98 -15.65
C GLN A 97 3.57 24.01 -14.46
N PHE A 98 3.10 24.45 -13.30
CA PHE A 98 3.88 24.48 -12.07
C PHE A 98 4.31 23.08 -11.62
N LEU A 99 3.40 22.11 -11.63
CA LEU A 99 3.71 20.72 -11.31
C LEU A 99 4.84 20.17 -12.19
N LYS A 100 4.80 20.47 -13.50
CA LYS A 100 5.83 20.06 -14.46
C LYS A 100 7.16 20.77 -14.19
N GLN A 101 7.15 22.08 -14.08
CA GLN A 101 8.36 22.91 -13.87
C GLN A 101 9.09 22.56 -12.58
N GLN A 102 8.34 22.30 -11.50
CA GLN A 102 8.88 21.93 -10.20
C GLN A 102 9.14 20.43 -10.06
N ARG A 103 8.88 19.64 -11.11
CA ARG A 103 9.18 18.18 -11.17
C ARG A 103 8.43 17.33 -10.17
N PHE A 104 7.21 17.69 -9.83
CA PHE A 104 6.36 16.89 -8.96
C PHE A 104 6.09 15.49 -9.51
N PHE A 105 6.19 15.28 -10.82
CA PHE A 105 6.02 13.96 -11.46
C PHE A 105 7.29 13.10 -11.43
N GLY A 106 8.42 13.68 -11.05
CA GLY A 106 9.72 13.01 -11.00
C GLY A 106 10.30 12.90 -9.60
N MET A 107 9.48 12.84 -8.55
CA MET A 107 9.98 12.77 -7.17
C MET A 107 10.86 11.55 -6.92
N ILE A 108 10.47 10.37 -7.44
CA ILE A 108 11.21 9.12 -7.27
C ILE A 108 12.31 8.90 -8.31
N ILE A 109 12.32 9.69 -9.38
CA ILE A 109 13.29 9.53 -10.47
C ILE A 109 14.65 10.07 -10.01
N PRO A 110 15.77 9.32 -10.25
CA PRO A 110 17.11 9.77 -9.90
C PRO A 110 17.50 11.10 -10.55
N ARG A 111 18.39 11.83 -9.90
CA ARG A 111 18.87 13.13 -10.39
C ARG A 111 19.62 13.02 -11.72
N GLU A 112 20.31 11.93 -11.97
CA GLU A 112 20.98 11.65 -13.25
C GLU A 112 20.01 11.61 -14.44
N HIS A 113 18.75 11.24 -14.19
CA HIS A 113 17.65 11.31 -15.16
C HIS A 113 16.80 12.58 -15.02
N GLY A 114 17.26 13.55 -14.24
CA GLY A 114 16.61 14.84 -14.08
C GLY A 114 15.44 14.87 -13.11
N GLY A 115 15.26 13.85 -12.30
CA GLY A 115 14.29 13.79 -11.19
C GLY A 115 14.79 14.43 -9.91
N LEU A 116 14.03 14.26 -8.82
CA LEU A 116 14.33 14.81 -7.50
C LEU A 116 15.06 13.82 -6.58
N GLU A 117 14.94 12.51 -6.85
CA GLU A 117 15.55 11.43 -6.05
C GLU A 117 15.16 11.49 -4.58
N PHE A 118 13.86 11.70 -4.32
CA PHE A 118 13.33 11.80 -2.97
C PHE A 118 13.13 10.43 -2.33
N SER A 119 13.33 10.38 -1.02
CA SER A 119 12.99 9.23 -0.19
C SER A 119 11.49 8.93 -0.23
N ALA A 120 11.09 7.69 0.09
CA ALA A 120 9.70 7.32 0.23
C ALA A 120 9.00 8.15 1.32
N TYR A 121 9.71 8.47 2.40
CA TYR A 121 9.19 9.34 3.44
C TYR A 121 8.92 10.75 2.93
N ALA A 122 9.84 11.34 2.17
CA ALA A 122 9.65 12.67 1.57
C ALA A 122 8.50 12.69 0.56
N HIS A 123 8.44 11.71 -0.35
CA HIS A 123 7.30 11.54 -1.27
C HIS A 123 5.97 11.49 -0.51
N SER A 124 5.91 10.68 0.55
CA SER A 124 4.73 10.59 1.42
C SER A 124 4.39 11.93 2.10
N CYS A 125 5.38 12.70 2.54
CA CYS A 125 5.17 14.02 3.15
C CYS A 125 4.63 15.05 2.14
N VAL A 126 5.14 15.05 0.90
CA VAL A 126 4.63 15.89 -0.19
C VAL A 126 3.16 15.59 -0.48
N VAL A 127 2.83 14.32 -0.74
CA VAL A 127 1.44 13.90 -1.01
C VAL A 127 0.53 14.24 0.17
N MET A 128 0.94 13.98 1.40
CA MET A 128 0.18 14.30 2.61
C MET A 128 -0.13 15.79 2.71
N LYS A 129 0.84 16.67 2.44
CA LYS A 129 0.65 18.13 2.50
C LYS A 129 -0.32 18.61 1.42
N ILE A 130 -0.16 18.15 0.18
CA ILE A 130 -1.07 18.49 -0.93
C ILE A 130 -2.50 17.97 -0.64
N ALA A 131 -2.64 16.74 -0.13
CA ALA A 131 -3.94 16.15 0.19
C ALA A 131 -4.71 16.93 1.26
N SER A 132 -4.02 17.59 2.17
CA SER A 132 -4.66 18.49 3.14
C SER A 132 -5.29 19.74 2.49
N ARG A 133 -4.99 20.01 1.24
CA ARG A 133 -5.51 21.15 0.47
C ARG A 133 -6.44 20.73 -0.67
N SER A 134 -6.07 19.71 -1.45
CA SER A 134 -6.85 19.18 -2.57
C SER A 134 -6.54 17.71 -2.85
N ILE A 135 -7.56 16.90 -2.84
CA ILE A 135 -7.46 15.48 -3.22
C ILE A 135 -7.12 15.35 -4.72
N THR A 136 -7.70 16.20 -5.57
CA THR A 136 -7.42 16.20 -7.02
C THR A 136 -5.94 16.42 -7.31
N ALA A 137 -5.34 17.44 -6.70
CA ALA A 137 -3.92 17.73 -6.89
C ALA A 137 -3.02 16.61 -6.29
N ALA A 138 -3.40 16.05 -5.14
CA ALA A 138 -2.68 14.96 -4.53
C ALA A 138 -2.68 13.70 -5.41
N VAL A 139 -3.83 13.30 -5.95
CA VAL A 139 -3.95 12.14 -6.85
C VAL A 139 -3.16 12.37 -8.14
N THR A 140 -3.24 13.57 -8.73
CA THR A 140 -2.49 13.93 -9.95
C THR A 140 -0.97 13.84 -9.73
N THR A 141 -0.50 14.21 -8.55
CA THR A 141 0.93 14.17 -8.19
C THR A 141 1.41 12.76 -7.81
N MET A 142 0.61 12.01 -7.05
CA MET A 142 1.07 10.73 -6.50
C MET A 142 1.15 9.61 -7.54
N VAL A 143 0.24 9.59 -8.53
CA VAL A 143 0.15 8.47 -9.49
C VAL A 143 1.41 8.32 -10.35
N PRO A 144 2.00 9.38 -10.95
CA PRO A 144 3.26 9.24 -11.69
C PRO A 144 4.41 8.68 -10.84
N ASN A 145 4.39 8.91 -9.53
CA ASN A 145 5.42 8.51 -8.60
C ASN A 145 5.16 7.16 -7.87
N SER A 146 4.04 6.51 -8.09
CA SER A 146 3.69 5.26 -7.40
C SER A 146 3.13 4.17 -8.32
N LEU A 147 2.15 4.50 -9.15
CA LEU A 147 1.48 3.60 -10.09
C LEU A 147 1.87 3.89 -11.54
N GLY A 148 2.76 4.87 -11.76
CA GLY A 148 3.29 5.20 -13.08
C GLY A 148 4.40 4.22 -13.49
N PRO A 149 4.77 4.20 -14.80
CA PRO A 149 5.80 3.31 -15.29
C PRO A 149 7.22 3.65 -14.81
N ALA A 150 7.45 4.80 -14.19
CA ALA A 150 8.78 5.21 -13.72
C ALA A 150 9.41 4.17 -12.77
N GLN A 151 8.64 3.68 -11.79
CA GLN A 151 9.12 2.64 -10.87
C GLN A 151 9.47 1.34 -11.59
N LEU A 152 8.63 0.92 -12.54
CA LEU A 152 8.89 -0.27 -13.36
C LEU A 152 10.15 -0.09 -14.23
N LEU A 153 10.34 1.08 -14.82
CA LEU A 153 11.52 1.40 -15.64
C LEU A 153 12.80 1.41 -14.80
N LEU A 154 12.77 1.98 -13.61
CA LEU A 154 13.93 2.02 -12.72
C LEU A 154 14.43 0.62 -12.37
N HIS A 155 13.51 -0.32 -12.13
CA HIS A 155 13.87 -1.70 -11.73
C HIS A 155 14.13 -2.63 -12.92
N TYR A 156 13.37 -2.49 -14.02
CA TYR A 156 13.30 -3.48 -15.08
C TYR A 156 13.55 -2.93 -16.47
N GLY A 157 13.48 -1.61 -16.68
CA GLY A 157 13.67 -0.99 -17.98
C GLY A 157 15.07 -1.26 -18.56
N THR A 158 15.16 -1.40 -19.89
CA THR A 158 16.46 -1.38 -20.57
C THR A 158 17.10 -0.01 -20.43
N GLU A 159 18.39 0.10 -20.67
CA GLU A 159 19.08 1.39 -20.56
C GLU A 159 18.52 2.42 -21.58
N GLU A 160 18.16 1.96 -22.79
CA GLU A 160 17.51 2.78 -23.81
C GLU A 160 16.14 3.31 -23.32
N GLN A 161 15.33 2.44 -22.71
CA GLN A 161 14.04 2.84 -22.15
C GLN A 161 14.22 3.84 -21.02
N LYS A 162 15.15 3.63 -20.09
CA LYS A 162 15.46 4.55 -19.00
C LYS A 162 15.91 5.90 -19.51
N GLN A 163 16.88 5.92 -20.44
CA GLN A 163 17.41 7.16 -21.02
C GLN A 163 16.36 7.95 -21.82
N TYR A 164 15.42 7.25 -22.44
CA TYR A 164 14.36 7.91 -23.22
C TYR A 164 13.23 8.42 -22.33
N TYR A 165 12.67 7.57 -21.46
CA TYR A 165 11.45 7.88 -20.73
C TYR A 165 11.68 8.64 -19.42
N LEU A 166 12.66 8.24 -18.58
CA LEU A 166 12.81 8.82 -17.24
C LEU A 166 13.00 10.35 -17.24
N PRO A 167 13.83 10.95 -18.11
CA PRO A 167 13.95 12.40 -18.16
C PRO A 167 12.66 13.11 -18.61
N ARG A 168 11.89 12.49 -19.52
CA ARG A 168 10.62 13.05 -20.02
C ARG A 168 9.53 12.97 -18.97
N LEU A 169 9.45 11.86 -18.26
CA LEU A 169 8.54 11.68 -17.12
C LEU A 169 8.86 12.68 -16.00
N ALA A 170 10.15 12.86 -15.66
CA ALA A 170 10.57 13.79 -14.62
C ALA A 170 10.17 15.24 -14.92
N ARG A 171 10.27 15.67 -16.19
CA ARG A 171 9.86 17.02 -16.60
C ARG A 171 8.37 17.16 -16.87
N GLY A 172 7.63 16.04 -16.92
CA GLY A 172 6.21 16.04 -17.30
C GLY A 172 5.99 16.31 -18.80
N ASP A 173 7.01 16.09 -19.64
CA ASP A 173 6.88 16.05 -21.10
C ASP A 173 6.04 14.84 -21.51
N GLU A 174 6.23 13.73 -20.79
CA GLU A 174 5.36 12.56 -20.82
C GLU A 174 4.53 12.49 -19.54
N ILE A 175 3.22 12.35 -19.70
CA ILE A 175 2.28 12.08 -18.60
C ILE A 175 1.93 10.60 -18.66
N PRO A 176 2.28 9.81 -17.62
CA PRO A 176 2.04 8.39 -17.63
C PRO A 176 0.66 8.03 -17.10
N CYS A 177 0.10 6.92 -17.57
CA CYS A 177 -0.92 6.16 -16.86
C CYS A 177 -0.56 4.67 -16.87
N PHE A 178 -1.19 3.88 -15.99
CA PHE A 178 -1.02 2.43 -15.98
C PHE A 178 -2.38 1.73 -16.09
N ALA A 179 -2.56 0.99 -17.19
CA ALA A 179 -3.79 0.31 -17.53
C ALA A 179 -3.74 -1.16 -17.10
N LEU A 180 -4.31 -1.45 -15.93
CA LEU A 180 -4.40 -2.78 -15.34
C LEU A 180 -5.85 -3.26 -15.25
N THR A 181 -6.73 -2.48 -14.61
CA THR A 181 -8.12 -2.84 -14.34
C THR A 181 -8.98 -2.80 -15.60
N GLY A 182 -9.75 -3.86 -15.84
CA GLY A 182 -10.70 -3.96 -16.95
C GLY A 182 -12.13 -4.25 -16.46
N PRO A 183 -13.10 -4.41 -17.39
CA PRO A 183 -14.48 -4.77 -17.05
C PRO A 183 -14.60 -6.06 -16.25
N ASP A 184 -13.81 -7.06 -16.56
CA ASP A 184 -13.88 -8.42 -16.01
C ASP A 184 -12.76 -8.74 -15.02
N ALA A 185 -11.80 -7.83 -14.83
CA ALA A 185 -10.63 -8.02 -13.97
C ALA A 185 -10.37 -6.78 -13.10
N GLY A 186 -10.76 -6.86 -11.83
CA GLY A 186 -10.52 -5.83 -10.82
C GLY A 186 -9.67 -6.38 -9.66
N SER A 187 -10.30 -6.92 -8.63
CA SER A 187 -9.59 -7.56 -7.51
C SER A 187 -8.77 -8.78 -7.94
N ASP A 188 -9.26 -9.54 -8.91
CA ASP A 188 -8.53 -10.60 -9.61
C ASP A 188 -7.91 -10.04 -10.90
N ALA A 189 -6.91 -9.17 -10.74
CA ALA A 189 -6.29 -8.49 -11.86
C ALA A 189 -5.53 -9.46 -12.80
N ALA A 190 -5.02 -10.58 -12.29
CA ALA A 190 -4.36 -11.59 -13.09
C ALA A 190 -5.30 -12.34 -14.06
N ALA A 191 -6.62 -12.31 -13.79
CA ALA A 191 -7.63 -12.91 -14.67
C ALA A 191 -7.95 -12.07 -15.91
N MET A 192 -7.22 -10.96 -16.14
CA MET A 192 -7.44 -10.08 -17.29
C MET A 192 -7.61 -10.85 -18.62
N PRO A 193 -8.61 -10.48 -19.45
CA PRO A 193 -8.82 -11.10 -20.76
C PRO A 193 -7.99 -10.49 -21.89
N ASP A 194 -7.30 -9.39 -21.62
CA ASP A 194 -6.52 -8.63 -22.60
C ASP A 194 -5.40 -9.49 -23.18
N LYS A 195 -5.23 -9.44 -24.53
CA LYS A 195 -4.35 -10.34 -25.25
C LYS A 195 -3.39 -9.60 -26.17
N GLY A 196 -2.13 -10.06 -26.18
CA GLY A 196 -1.16 -9.78 -27.19
C GLY A 196 -0.78 -11.05 -27.96
N VAL A 197 -0.57 -10.96 -29.25
CA VAL A 197 -0.11 -12.04 -30.11
C VAL A 197 1.16 -11.61 -30.81
N VAL A 198 2.21 -12.40 -30.67
CA VAL A 198 3.50 -12.15 -31.36
C VAL A 198 3.30 -12.27 -32.87
N CYS A 199 3.82 -11.32 -33.62
CA CYS A 199 3.71 -11.30 -35.05
C CYS A 199 4.84 -10.50 -35.71
N ARG A 200 4.97 -10.61 -37.04
CA ARG A 200 5.81 -9.73 -37.82
C ARG A 200 4.92 -8.76 -38.59
N GLN A 201 5.31 -7.49 -38.61
CA GLN A 201 4.58 -6.45 -39.33
C GLN A 201 5.55 -5.38 -39.84
N GLU A 202 5.19 -4.72 -40.92
CA GLU A 202 5.86 -3.51 -41.36
C GLU A 202 5.55 -2.36 -40.39
N PHE A 203 6.60 -1.81 -39.79
CA PHE A 203 6.54 -0.67 -38.88
C PHE A 203 7.70 0.28 -39.21
N GLU A 204 7.41 1.57 -39.43
CA GLU A 204 8.39 2.57 -39.84
C GLU A 204 9.21 2.18 -41.07
N GLY A 205 8.58 1.48 -42.02
CA GLY A 205 9.18 1.08 -43.31
C GLY A 205 10.09 -0.15 -43.23
N GLN A 206 10.07 -0.89 -42.14
CA GLN A 206 10.82 -2.14 -41.94
C GLN A 206 9.92 -3.23 -41.38
N GLU A 207 10.14 -4.49 -41.79
CA GLU A 207 9.48 -5.62 -41.14
C GLU A 207 10.09 -5.85 -39.78
N GLN A 208 9.29 -5.69 -38.74
CA GLN A 208 9.71 -5.85 -37.36
C GLN A 208 8.92 -6.96 -36.64
N LEU A 209 9.59 -7.62 -35.72
CA LEU A 209 8.96 -8.48 -34.76
C LEU A 209 8.29 -7.61 -33.69
N GLY A 210 7.05 -7.91 -33.39
CA GLY A 210 6.27 -7.15 -32.40
C GLY A 210 5.07 -7.93 -31.89
N VAL A 211 4.13 -7.23 -31.33
CA VAL A 211 2.93 -7.80 -30.73
C VAL A 211 1.70 -7.04 -31.21
N ARG A 212 0.65 -7.76 -31.63
CA ARG A 212 -0.69 -7.20 -31.82
C ARG A 212 -1.48 -7.34 -30.55
N VAL A 213 -1.90 -6.20 -29.98
CA VAL A 213 -2.54 -6.16 -28.67
C VAL A 213 -3.98 -5.67 -28.79
N ASN A 214 -4.87 -6.36 -28.06
CA ASN A 214 -6.26 -5.97 -27.87
C ASN A 214 -6.58 -5.89 -26.39
N TRP A 215 -7.18 -4.78 -25.95
CA TRP A 215 -7.54 -4.56 -24.55
C TRP A 215 -8.76 -3.67 -24.36
N ASP A 216 -9.43 -3.82 -23.20
CA ASP A 216 -10.47 -2.90 -22.71
C ASP A 216 -10.18 -2.60 -21.24
N LYS A 217 -9.70 -1.40 -20.95
CA LYS A 217 -9.37 -0.96 -19.60
C LYS A 217 -10.27 0.19 -19.17
N ARG A 218 -10.52 0.29 -17.84
CA ARG A 218 -11.37 1.35 -17.27
C ARG A 218 -10.85 1.78 -15.91
N TYR A 219 -11.34 2.95 -15.47
CA TYR A 219 -10.95 3.59 -14.21
C TYR A 219 -9.46 3.97 -14.15
N ILE A 220 -8.86 4.28 -15.30
CA ILE A 220 -7.43 4.55 -15.39
C ILE A 220 -7.17 6.01 -15.04
N THR A 221 -6.52 6.22 -13.90
CA THR A 221 -6.12 7.56 -13.43
C THR A 221 -5.06 8.12 -14.38
N LEU A 222 -5.21 9.40 -14.72
CA LEU A 222 -4.47 10.14 -15.76
C LEU A 222 -4.72 9.64 -17.18
N GLY A 223 -5.46 8.55 -17.42
CA GLY A 223 -5.75 8.03 -18.77
C GLY A 223 -6.17 9.09 -19.78
N PRO A 224 -7.12 10.01 -19.47
CA PRO A 224 -7.56 11.04 -20.42
C PRO A 224 -6.49 12.03 -20.87
N VAL A 225 -5.42 12.22 -20.11
CA VAL A 225 -4.33 13.17 -20.39
C VAL A 225 -2.98 12.49 -20.61
N ALA A 226 -2.95 11.17 -20.53
CA ALA A 226 -1.72 10.41 -20.67
C ALA A 226 -1.17 10.52 -22.09
N THR A 227 0.14 10.67 -22.20
CA THR A 227 0.91 10.60 -23.44
C THR A 227 1.58 9.25 -23.62
N VAL A 228 1.81 8.53 -22.52
CA VAL A 228 2.34 7.17 -22.48
C VAL A 228 1.51 6.28 -21.59
N LEU A 229 1.17 5.11 -22.10
CA LEU A 229 0.34 4.10 -21.46
C LEU A 229 1.21 2.91 -21.05
N GLY A 230 1.32 2.63 -19.76
CA GLY A 230 1.75 1.33 -19.27
C GLY A 230 0.58 0.34 -19.38
N LEU A 231 0.76 -0.77 -20.03
CA LEU A 231 -0.29 -1.77 -20.27
C LEU A 231 0.15 -3.15 -19.77
N ALA A 232 -0.75 -3.83 -19.06
CA ALA A 232 -0.62 -5.25 -18.71
C ALA A 232 -1.57 -6.09 -19.57
N PHE A 233 -1.05 -7.15 -20.17
CA PHE A 233 -1.80 -8.08 -21.03
C PHE A 233 -1.16 -9.49 -21.01
N LYS A 234 -1.94 -10.52 -21.42
CA LYS A 234 -1.42 -11.87 -21.61
C LYS A 234 -0.85 -12.03 -23.00
N LEU A 235 0.41 -12.45 -23.11
CA LEU A 235 1.12 -12.62 -24.37
C LEU A 235 1.05 -14.08 -24.84
N TYR A 236 0.83 -14.27 -26.14
CA TYR A 236 0.77 -15.55 -26.83
C TYR A 236 1.67 -15.55 -28.07
N ASP A 237 2.31 -16.67 -28.37
CA ASP A 237 3.15 -16.90 -29.54
C ASP A 237 2.73 -18.17 -30.28
N PRO A 238 1.56 -18.19 -30.94
CA PRO A 238 1.06 -19.38 -31.64
C PRO A 238 1.91 -19.80 -32.85
N ASP A 239 2.68 -18.86 -33.42
CA ASP A 239 3.56 -19.11 -34.56
C ASP A 239 4.99 -19.46 -34.14
N HIS A 240 5.26 -19.57 -32.83
CA HIS A 240 6.57 -19.93 -32.26
C HIS A 240 7.73 -19.07 -32.74
N LEU A 241 7.48 -17.75 -32.86
CA LEU A 241 8.48 -16.76 -33.31
C LEU A 241 9.53 -16.46 -32.24
N LEU A 242 9.22 -16.71 -30.96
CA LEU A 242 10.11 -16.45 -29.81
C LEU A 242 10.62 -17.74 -29.16
N GLY A 243 9.96 -18.88 -29.38
CA GLY A 243 10.37 -20.14 -28.76
C GLY A 243 9.32 -21.25 -28.87
N SER A 244 9.36 -22.24 -27.97
CA SER A 244 8.48 -23.41 -28.04
C SER A 244 7.14 -23.24 -27.31
N GLU A 245 7.04 -22.25 -26.43
CA GLU A 245 5.86 -22.02 -25.58
C GLU A 245 4.87 -21.10 -26.31
N GLU A 246 3.59 -21.49 -26.32
CA GLU A 246 2.53 -20.70 -26.93
C GLU A 246 2.01 -19.61 -25.96
N ALA A 247 1.81 -19.95 -24.69
CA ALA A 247 1.33 -19.03 -23.66
C ALA A 247 2.50 -18.47 -22.86
N LEU A 248 2.88 -17.22 -23.11
CA LEU A 248 4.08 -16.61 -22.53
C LEU A 248 3.83 -15.88 -21.21
N GLY A 249 2.57 -15.73 -20.77
CA GLY A 249 2.24 -15.10 -19.51
C GLY A 249 1.93 -13.62 -19.57
N ILE A 250 1.75 -13.01 -18.37
CA ILE A 250 1.46 -11.57 -18.25
C ILE A 250 2.72 -10.77 -18.58
N THR A 251 2.57 -9.84 -19.52
CA THR A 251 3.65 -9.01 -20.06
C THR A 251 3.27 -7.54 -19.95
N LEU A 252 4.25 -6.66 -19.76
CA LEU A 252 4.06 -5.23 -19.60
C LEU A 252 4.70 -4.47 -20.77
N ALA A 253 3.99 -3.47 -21.28
CA ALA A 253 4.52 -2.61 -22.37
C ALA A 253 4.28 -1.13 -22.07
N LEU A 254 5.12 -0.27 -22.65
CA LEU A 254 4.93 1.18 -22.71
C LEU A 254 4.50 1.56 -24.12
N ILE A 255 3.33 2.16 -24.23
CA ILE A 255 2.70 2.45 -25.52
C ILE A 255 2.39 3.95 -25.60
N PRO A 256 2.94 4.70 -26.56
CA PRO A 256 2.49 6.08 -26.81
C PRO A 256 0.99 6.11 -27.11
N THR A 257 0.25 7.00 -26.46
CA THR A 257 -1.22 7.01 -26.56
C THR A 257 -1.76 7.44 -27.92
N ASN A 258 -0.92 8.03 -28.77
CA ASN A 258 -1.24 8.38 -30.15
C ASN A 258 -1.01 7.23 -31.16
N THR A 259 -0.67 6.02 -30.70
CA THR A 259 -0.50 4.84 -31.54
C THR A 259 -1.83 4.48 -32.21
N PRO A 260 -1.85 4.18 -33.51
CA PRO A 260 -3.07 3.81 -34.25
C PRO A 260 -3.79 2.62 -33.58
N GLY A 261 -5.12 2.71 -33.48
CA GLY A 261 -5.95 1.68 -32.88
C GLY A 261 -6.27 1.91 -31.39
N ILE A 262 -5.71 2.95 -30.75
CA ILE A 262 -6.01 3.33 -29.37
C ILE A 262 -7.19 4.30 -29.33
N ASP A 263 -8.14 4.01 -28.43
CA ASP A 263 -9.27 4.87 -28.07
C ASP A 263 -9.21 5.16 -26.56
N ILE A 264 -9.10 6.45 -26.21
CA ILE A 264 -9.06 6.90 -24.81
C ILE A 264 -10.46 6.94 -24.19
N GLY A 265 -11.52 7.07 -25.00
CA GLY A 265 -12.89 7.06 -24.54
C GLY A 265 -13.31 8.27 -23.69
N SER A 266 -14.46 8.15 -23.03
CA SER A 266 -15.05 9.21 -22.23
C SER A 266 -14.45 9.25 -20.82
N ARG A 267 -14.21 10.47 -20.31
CA ARG A 267 -13.72 10.69 -18.95
C ARG A 267 -14.73 10.22 -17.90
N HIS A 268 -14.23 9.63 -16.82
CA HIS A 268 -14.98 9.33 -15.59
C HIS A 268 -14.86 10.46 -14.56
N PHE A 269 -15.91 10.60 -13.72
CA PHE A 269 -15.92 11.51 -12.57
C PHE A 269 -16.19 10.70 -11.29
N PRO A 270 -15.17 10.06 -10.69
CA PRO A 270 -15.35 9.25 -9.50
C PRO A 270 -15.88 10.10 -8.34
N LEU A 271 -17.16 9.94 -7.98
CA LEU A 271 -17.84 10.73 -6.94
C LEU A 271 -17.56 12.23 -7.04
N ASN A 272 -17.66 12.76 -8.25
CA ASN A 272 -17.45 14.18 -8.58
C ASN A 272 -16.02 14.71 -8.28
N GLN A 273 -15.03 13.83 -8.20
CA GLN A 273 -13.63 14.25 -8.10
C GLN A 273 -13.11 14.70 -9.47
N ALA A 274 -12.28 15.72 -9.47
CA ALA A 274 -11.80 16.38 -10.68
C ALA A 274 -10.45 15.85 -11.21
N PHE A 275 -9.79 14.90 -10.54
CA PHE A 275 -8.61 14.27 -11.13
C PHE A 275 -8.96 13.49 -12.39
N MET A 276 -8.05 13.48 -13.36
CA MET A 276 -8.26 12.80 -14.61
C MET A 276 -8.35 11.29 -14.42
N ASN A 277 -9.45 10.70 -14.90
CA ASN A 277 -9.72 9.27 -14.84
C ASN A 277 -10.59 8.88 -16.05
N GLY A 278 -10.35 7.72 -16.63
CA GLY A 278 -11.15 7.29 -17.78
C GLY A 278 -10.78 5.89 -18.26
N PRO A 279 -11.53 5.38 -19.28
CA PRO A 279 -11.21 4.14 -19.96
C PRO A 279 -10.13 4.36 -21.00
N ASN A 280 -9.51 3.28 -21.45
CA ASN A 280 -8.80 3.21 -22.72
C ASN A 280 -8.95 1.82 -23.33
N ARG A 281 -8.94 1.77 -24.65
CA ARG A 281 -9.10 0.55 -25.44
C ARG A 281 -8.06 0.51 -26.54
N GLY A 282 -7.66 -0.69 -26.89
CA GLY A 282 -6.83 -0.94 -28.07
C GLY A 282 -7.46 -1.99 -28.95
N HIS A 283 -7.56 -1.70 -30.23
CA HIS A 283 -8.04 -2.63 -31.24
C HIS A 283 -6.94 -2.87 -32.27
N ASP A 284 -6.44 -4.11 -32.26
CA ASP A 284 -5.42 -4.56 -33.20
C ASP A 284 -4.17 -3.66 -33.25
N VAL A 285 -3.76 -3.18 -32.07
CA VAL A 285 -2.64 -2.25 -31.92
C VAL A 285 -1.34 -3.01 -32.06
N PHE A 286 -0.53 -2.63 -33.09
CA PHE A 286 0.83 -3.17 -33.22
C PHE A 286 1.81 -2.39 -32.34
N ILE A 287 2.61 -3.11 -31.57
CA ILE A 287 3.72 -2.57 -30.77
C ILE A 287 5.02 -3.32 -31.11
N PRO A 288 6.15 -2.63 -31.35
CA PRO A 288 7.46 -3.26 -31.46
C PRO A 288 7.87 -3.97 -30.16
N MET A 289 8.74 -4.99 -30.25
CA MET A 289 9.25 -5.70 -29.07
C MET A 289 9.99 -4.79 -28.09
N ASP A 290 10.64 -3.74 -28.57
CA ASP A 290 11.37 -2.77 -27.74
C ASP A 290 10.46 -1.92 -26.83
N TRP A 291 9.14 -1.97 -27.05
CA TRP A 291 8.17 -1.31 -26.17
C TRP A 291 7.75 -2.19 -24.97
N ILE A 292 8.13 -3.46 -24.97
CA ILE A 292 7.99 -4.32 -23.79
C ILE A 292 8.95 -3.82 -22.71
N ILE A 293 8.45 -3.59 -21.50
CA ILE A 293 9.28 -3.12 -20.38
C ILE A 293 10.35 -4.16 -20.04
N GLY A 294 11.61 -3.78 -20.14
CA GLY A 294 12.75 -4.67 -19.95
C GLY A 294 13.07 -5.56 -21.15
N GLY A 295 12.39 -5.35 -22.30
CA GLY A 295 12.64 -6.11 -23.53
C GLY A 295 12.14 -7.56 -23.47
N GLN A 296 12.64 -8.37 -24.39
CA GLN A 296 12.20 -9.77 -24.54
C GLN A 296 12.52 -10.65 -23.33
N GLU A 297 13.56 -10.34 -22.55
CA GLU A 297 13.96 -11.10 -21.37
C GLU A 297 12.92 -11.05 -20.23
N HIS A 298 12.05 -10.02 -20.24
CA HIS A 298 11.02 -9.82 -19.22
C HIS A 298 9.61 -10.22 -19.69
N ILE A 299 9.49 -10.84 -20.86
CA ILE A 299 8.23 -11.43 -21.33
C ILE A 299 7.74 -12.47 -20.31
N GLY A 300 6.47 -12.41 -19.96
CA GLY A 300 5.83 -13.32 -19.01
C GLY A 300 6.10 -13.01 -17.53
N GLN A 301 7.00 -12.07 -17.21
CA GLN A 301 7.33 -11.71 -15.83
C GLN A 301 6.51 -10.52 -15.29
N GLY A 302 5.57 -10.02 -16.07
CA GLY A 302 4.84 -8.79 -15.77
C GLY A 302 4.08 -8.83 -14.46
N TRP A 303 3.56 -9.96 -14.04
CA TRP A 303 2.86 -10.08 -12.76
C TRP A 303 3.79 -9.87 -11.56
N ARG A 304 4.94 -10.51 -11.56
CA ARG A 304 5.98 -10.34 -10.55
C ARG A 304 6.45 -8.89 -10.48
N MET A 305 6.74 -8.28 -11.63
CA MET A 305 7.17 -6.89 -11.76
C MET A 305 6.13 -5.92 -11.14
N LEU A 306 4.85 -6.16 -11.40
CA LEU A 306 3.76 -5.38 -10.81
C LEU A 306 3.68 -5.55 -9.30
N MET A 307 3.76 -6.78 -8.80
CA MET A 307 3.65 -7.04 -7.36
C MET A 307 4.79 -6.39 -6.57
N GLU A 308 5.99 -6.36 -7.11
CA GLU A 308 7.15 -5.70 -6.50
C GLU A 308 6.97 -4.18 -6.45
N CYS A 309 6.57 -3.55 -7.55
CA CYS A 309 6.43 -2.09 -7.64
C CYS A 309 5.14 -1.57 -6.97
N LEU A 310 4.02 -2.31 -7.02
CA LEU A 310 2.75 -1.88 -6.41
C LEU A 310 2.79 -1.91 -4.86
N ALA A 311 3.65 -2.72 -4.26
CA ALA A 311 3.81 -2.75 -2.81
C ALA A 311 4.34 -1.42 -2.27
N ASP A 312 5.30 -0.80 -2.95
CA ASP A 312 5.87 0.49 -2.59
C ASP A 312 4.82 1.61 -2.70
N GLY A 313 4.10 1.67 -3.82
CA GLY A 313 3.01 2.64 -4.01
C GLY A 313 1.93 2.55 -2.93
N ARG A 314 1.53 1.33 -2.57
CA ARG A 314 0.55 1.07 -1.52
C ARG A 314 1.03 1.53 -0.13
N ALA A 315 2.32 1.46 0.15
CA ALA A 315 2.91 1.94 1.39
C ALA A 315 2.88 3.47 1.52
N ILE A 316 2.88 4.19 0.41
CA ILE A 316 3.13 5.64 0.35
C ILE A 316 1.84 6.43 0.07
N SER A 317 1.18 6.16 -1.08
CA SER A 317 0.20 7.06 -1.69
C SER A 317 -1.06 7.26 -0.87
N LEU A 318 -1.84 6.21 -0.67
CA LEU A 318 -3.11 6.30 0.07
C LEU A 318 -2.92 6.52 1.58
N PRO A 319 -1.90 5.94 2.24
CA PRO A 319 -1.57 6.30 3.60
C PRO A 319 -1.24 7.78 3.78
N ALA A 320 -0.51 8.40 2.85
CA ALA A 320 -0.20 9.82 2.86
C ALA A 320 -1.45 10.69 2.66
N LEU A 321 -2.27 10.36 1.66
CA LEU A 321 -3.53 11.04 1.38
C LEU A 321 -4.47 11.00 2.60
N SER A 322 -4.65 9.82 3.20
CA SER A 322 -5.49 9.63 4.37
C SER A 322 -4.99 10.43 5.58
N THR A 323 -3.67 10.44 5.81
CA THR A 323 -3.05 11.22 6.90
C THR A 323 -3.22 12.72 6.66
N GLY A 324 -3.10 13.19 5.43
CA GLY A 324 -3.35 14.59 5.05
C GLY A 324 -4.77 15.03 5.38
N ALA A 325 -5.75 14.20 5.04
CA ALA A 325 -7.15 14.42 5.40
C ALA A 325 -7.36 14.44 6.94
N GLY A 326 -6.71 13.54 7.67
CA GLY A 326 -6.76 13.51 9.13
C GLY A 326 -6.18 14.78 9.76
N LYS A 327 -5.04 15.26 9.26
CA LYS A 327 -4.42 16.52 9.72
C LYS A 327 -5.30 17.73 9.43
N LEU A 328 -5.92 17.80 8.25
CA LEU A 328 -6.92 18.83 7.93
C LEU A 328 -8.08 18.79 8.92
N ALA A 329 -8.69 17.62 9.11
CA ALA A 329 -9.83 17.45 10.01
C ALA A 329 -9.49 17.85 11.44
N SER A 330 -8.35 17.36 11.96
CA SER A 330 -7.88 17.64 13.32
C SER A 330 -7.70 19.14 13.56
N ARG A 331 -6.98 19.81 12.67
CA ARG A 331 -6.69 21.24 12.77
C ARG A 331 -7.93 22.10 12.60
N ALA A 332 -8.75 21.81 11.57
CA ALA A 332 -9.93 22.59 11.24
C ALA A 332 -11.03 22.41 12.30
N SER A 333 -11.28 21.19 12.76
CA SER A 333 -12.30 20.92 13.78
C SER A 333 -11.92 21.50 15.13
N GLY A 334 -10.64 21.42 15.53
CA GLY A 334 -10.14 22.05 16.75
C GLY A 334 -10.31 23.56 16.73
N ALA A 335 -9.92 24.21 15.62
CA ALA A 335 -10.10 25.65 15.45
C ALA A 335 -11.59 26.05 15.44
N TYR A 336 -12.41 25.31 14.69
CA TYR A 336 -13.85 25.57 14.63
C TYR A 336 -14.52 25.41 16.01
N ALA A 337 -14.24 24.35 16.73
CA ALA A 337 -14.78 24.10 18.06
C ALA A 337 -14.36 25.14 19.10
N SER A 338 -13.21 25.80 18.91
CA SER A 338 -12.74 26.86 19.79
C SER A 338 -13.46 28.19 19.59
N VAL A 339 -13.91 28.51 18.35
CA VAL A 339 -14.54 29.78 18.00
C VAL A 339 -16.05 29.70 17.90
N ARG A 340 -16.60 28.56 17.46
CA ARG A 340 -18.04 28.33 17.32
C ARG A 340 -18.69 28.26 18.70
N LYS A 341 -19.68 29.10 18.96
CA LYS A 341 -20.43 29.12 20.23
C LYS A 341 -21.85 28.61 20.04
N GLN A 342 -22.29 27.79 20.96
CA GLN A 342 -23.68 27.44 21.22
C GLN A 342 -23.92 27.53 22.74
N PHE A 343 -25.14 27.89 23.14
CA PHE A 343 -25.44 28.12 24.56
C PHE A 343 -24.44 29.10 25.21
N LYS A 344 -24.00 30.12 24.45
CA LYS A 344 -23.01 31.14 24.84
C LYS A 344 -21.61 30.61 25.15
N THR A 345 -21.32 29.36 24.87
CA THR A 345 -20.05 28.66 25.17
C THR A 345 -19.42 28.14 23.88
N PRO A 346 -18.09 28.18 23.73
CA PRO A 346 -17.39 27.49 22.64
C PRO A 346 -17.75 25.99 22.66
N ILE A 347 -18.11 25.43 21.51
CA ILE A 347 -18.62 24.03 21.47
C ILE A 347 -17.59 23.00 21.92
N GLY A 348 -16.30 23.26 21.75
CA GLY A 348 -15.22 22.39 22.21
C GLY A 348 -15.12 22.20 23.73
N ARG A 349 -15.91 22.96 24.50
CA ARG A 349 -16.02 22.79 25.96
C ARG A 349 -17.09 21.79 26.39
N PHE A 350 -17.93 21.32 25.44
CA PHE A 350 -18.87 20.25 25.72
C PHE A 350 -18.18 18.89 25.64
N GLU A 351 -18.40 18.03 26.65
CA GLU A 351 -17.74 16.72 26.75
C GLU A 351 -17.94 15.87 25.48
N GLY A 352 -19.17 15.84 24.94
CA GLY A 352 -19.45 15.09 23.71
C GLY A 352 -18.65 15.57 22.48
N ILE A 353 -18.38 16.88 22.38
CA ILE A 353 -17.50 17.43 21.31
C ILE A 353 -16.04 17.16 21.61
N ALA A 354 -15.62 17.28 22.88
CA ALA A 354 -14.24 17.01 23.29
C ALA A 354 -13.85 15.55 23.05
N GLU A 355 -14.75 14.60 23.29
CA GLU A 355 -14.57 13.18 23.01
C GLU A 355 -14.32 12.92 21.51
N VAL A 356 -15.16 13.51 20.63
CA VAL A 356 -15.02 13.40 19.17
C VAL A 356 -13.70 14.03 18.70
N LEU A 357 -13.33 15.22 19.21
CA LEU A 357 -12.04 15.85 18.91
C LEU A 357 -10.85 14.98 19.34
N GLY A 358 -10.95 14.33 20.51
CA GLY A 358 -9.94 13.37 20.98
C GLY A 358 -9.79 12.17 20.05
N ARG A 359 -10.90 11.63 19.56
CA ARG A 359 -10.92 10.51 18.59
C ARG A 359 -10.30 10.92 17.24
N ILE A 360 -10.63 12.11 16.72
CA ILE A 360 -10.01 12.67 15.51
C ILE A 360 -8.48 12.80 15.69
N ALA A 361 -8.04 13.37 16.80
CA ALA A 361 -6.63 13.61 17.07
C ALA A 361 -5.85 12.29 17.26
N GLY A 362 -6.39 11.35 18.02
CA GLY A 362 -5.79 10.03 18.26
C GLY A 362 -5.67 9.22 16.97
N ASN A 363 -6.73 9.16 16.16
CA ASN A 363 -6.69 8.50 14.85
C ASN A 363 -5.65 9.17 13.92
N THR A 364 -5.58 10.49 13.89
CA THR A 364 -4.60 11.23 13.07
C THR A 364 -3.17 10.92 13.50
N TYR A 365 -2.93 10.84 14.82
CA TYR A 365 -1.61 10.45 15.36
C TYR A 365 -1.23 9.03 14.96
N ALA A 366 -2.16 8.08 15.09
CA ALA A 366 -1.95 6.70 14.67
C ALA A 366 -1.63 6.58 13.18
N MET A 367 -2.38 7.30 12.32
CA MET A 367 -2.14 7.32 10.87
C MET A 367 -0.75 7.84 10.53
N ASP A 368 -0.33 8.97 11.10
CA ASP A 368 0.96 9.58 10.81
C ASP A 368 2.13 8.71 11.33
N ALA A 369 1.97 8.09 12.49
CA ALA A 369 2.95 7.16 13.05
C ALA A 369 3.14 5.91 12.17
N ALA A 370 2.04 5.27 11.78
CA ALA A 370 2.08 4.06 10.95
C ALA A 370 2.61 4.36 9.54
N ARG A 371 2.21 5.49 8.93
CA ARG A 371 2.75 5.98 7.67
C ARG A 371 4.27 6.12 7.74
N GLY A 372 4.79 6.79 8.77
CA GLY A 372 6.23 6.99 8.95
C GLY A 372 7.00 5.68 9.12
N LEU A 373 6.50 4.75 9.93
CA LEU A 373 7.14 3.44 10.13
C LEU A 373 7.17 2.61 8.83
N THR A 374 6.12 2.70 8.02
CA THR A 374 6.03 1.90 6.79
C THR A 374 6.86 2.49 5.65
N THR A 375 6.90 3.83 5.51
CA THR A 375 7.79 4.46 4.52
C THR A 375 9.26 4.25 4.85
N LEU A 376 9.62 4.19 6.13
CA LEU A 376 10.97 3.83 6.56
C LEU A 376 11.39 2.43 6.09
N ALA A 377 10.45 1.47 6.04
CA ALA A 377 10.75 0.15 5.48
C ALA A 377 11.17 0.26 4.01
N VAL A 378 10.44 1.04 3.21
CA VAL A 378 10.77 1.27 1.79
C VAL A 378 12.11 1.97 1.64
N ASP A 379 12.40 3.00 2.44
CA ASP A 379 13.68 3.72 2.44
C ASP A 379 14.87 2.83 2.84
N ASN A 380 14.62 1.77 3.62
CA ASN A 380 15.62 0.74 3.95
C ASN A 380 15.73 -0.38 2.88
N GLY A 381 15.06 -0.24 1.74
CA GLY A 381 15.10 -1.21 0.64
C GLY A 381 14.18 -2.42 0.82
N GLU A 382 13.29 -2.41 1.82
CA GLU A 382 12.30 -3.46 2.01
C GLU A 382 11.12 -3.28 1.03
N LYS A 383 10.48 -4.39 0.69
CA LYS A 383 9.23 -4.44 -0.09
C LYS A 383 8.09 -4.91 0.82
N PRO A 384 7.58 -4.05 1.73
CA PRO A 384 6.76 -4.45 2.87
C PRO A 384 5.32 -4.77 2.46
N SER A 385 5.07 -5.88 1.78
CA SER A 385 3.77 -6.22 1.19
C SER A 385 2.64 -6.36 2.22
N VAL A 386 2.92 -6.90 3.42
CA VAL A 386 1.92 -7.06 4.49
C VAL A 386 1.75 -5.75 5.25
N ALA A 387 2.84 -5.08 5.66
CA ALA A 387 2.75 -3.78 6.33
C ALA A 387 2.09 -2.72 5.43
N SER A 388 2.38 -2.69 4.11
CA SER A 388 1.71 -1.81 3.17
C SER A 388 0.20 -2.07 3.09
N ALA A 389 -0.22 -3.33 3.15
CA ALA A 389 -1.64 -3.71 3.19
C ALA A 389 -2.31 -3.25 4.50
N ILE A 390 -1.63 -3.40 5.64
CA ILE A 390 -2.11 -2.91 6.94
C ILE A 390 -2.36 -1.40 6.89
N VAL A 391 -1.37 -0.61 6.47
CA VAL A 391 -1.51 0.85 6.48
C VAL A 391 -2.52 1.32 5.43
N LYS A 392 -2.53 0.74 4.23
CA LYS A 392 -3.55 1.09 3.22
C LYS A 392 -4.95 0.87 3.77
N TYR A 393 -5.24 -0.30 4.33
CA TYR A 393 -6.55 -0.64 4.86
C TYR A 393 -6.94 0.28 6.04
N HIS A 394 -6.13 0.26 7.09
CA HIS A 394 -6.49 0.96 8.32
C HIS A 394 -6.47 2.48 8.20
N LEU A 395 -5.56 3.06 7.42
CA LEU A 395 -5.51 4.51 7.29
C LEU A 395 -6.65 5.05 6.43
N THR A 396 -7.09 4.32 5.40
CA THR A 396 -8.27 4.71 4.61
C THR A 396 -9.59 4.56 5.39
N GLU A 397 -9.72 3.54 6.24
CA GLU A 397 -10.89 3.41 7.13
C GLU A 397 -10.89 4.49 8.22
N ARG A 398 -9.73 4.74 8.87
CA ARG A 398 -9.59 5.82 9.85
C ARG A 398 -9.82 7.21 9.24
N MET A 399 -9.47 7.41 7.97
CA MET A 399 -9.82 8.63 7.22
C MET A 399 -11.34 8.80 7.16
N ARG A 400 -12.09 7.71 6.90
CA ARG A 400 -13.56 7.73 6.90
C ARG A 400 -14.09 8.19 8.25
N ASP A 401 -13.67 7.53 9.33
CA ASP A 401 -14.13 7.86 10.69
C ASP A 401 -13.81 9.32 11.07
N VAL A 402 -12.59 9.76 10.77
CA VAL A 402 -12.12 11.12 11.12
C VAL A 402 -12.88 12.20 10.34
N ILE A 403 -13.20 11.97 9.08
CA ILE A 403 -13.92 12.95 8.26
C ILE A 403 -15.41 12.98 8.65
N ASP A 404 -16.03 11.84 8.93
CA ASP A 404 -17.40 11.76 9.43
C ASP A 404 -17.51 12.52 10.76
N ASP A 405 -16.63 12.25 11.71
CA ASP A 405 -16.54 12.97 12.98
C ASP A 405 -16.33 14.49 12.80
N ALA A 406 -15.49 14.88 11.87
CA ALA A 406 -15.25 16.29 11.57
C ALA A 406 -16.48 16.98 10.99
N MET A 407 -17.22 16.30 10.11
CA MET A 407 -18.48 16.81 9.54
C MET A 407 -19.55 16.96 10.62
N ASP A 408 -19.65 16.01 11.56
CA ASP A 408 -20.58 16.08 12.68
C ASP A 408 -20.29 17.28 13.58
N ILE A 409 -19.01 17.55 13.90
CA ILE A 409 -18.63 18.77 14.65
C ILE A 409 -19.01 20.05 13.92
N HIS A 410 -18.85 20.09 12.59
CA HIS A 410 -19.18 21.27 11.78
C HIS A 410 -20.68 21.43 11.53
N GLY A 411 -21.46 20.35 11.66
CA GLY A 411 -22.92 20.35 11.44
C GLY A 411 -23.27 20.83 10.04
N GLY A 412 -24.25 21.73 9.90
CA GLY A 412 -24.69 22.24 8.60
C GLY A 412 -23.59 22.82 7.72
N ARG A 413 -22.49 23.31 8.29
CA ARG A 413 -21.32 23.76 7.54
C ARG A 413 -20.56 22.63 6.85
N GLY A 414 -20.55 21.44 7.44
CA GLY A 414 -19.97 20.26 6.81
C GLY A 414 -20.86 19.70 5.70
N ILE A 415 -22.17 19.96 5.74
CA ILE A 415 -23.17 19.39 4.82
C ILE A 415 -23.41 20.30 3.61
N CYS A 416 -23.57 21.63 3.83
CA CYS A 416 -23.87 22.56 2.75
C CYS A 416 -22.66 22.74 1.84
N MET A 417 -22.81 22.39 0.56
CA MET A 417 -21.77 22.57 -0.46
C MET A 417 -21.52 24.05 -0.72
N GLY A 418 -20.28 24.38 -1.03
CA GLY A 418 -19.85 25.75 -1.35
C GLY A 418 -18.34 25.92 -1.15
N PRO A 419 -17.78 27.08 -1.57
CA PRO A 419 -16.32 27.30 -1.54
C PRO A 419 -15.72 27.30 -0.13
N ARG A 420 -16.56 27.39 0.90
CA ARG A 420 -16.12 27.38 2.31
C ARG A 420 -16.25 26.00 2.98
N ASN A 421 -16.76 24.99 2.27
CA ASN A 421 -16.85 23.62 2.78
C ASN A 421 -15.62 22.82 2.35
N TYR A 422 -14.60 22.82 3.20
CA TYR A 422 -13.32 22.11 2.96
C TYR A 422 -13.37 20.62 3.34
N LEU A 423 -14.47 20.11 3.93
CA LEU A 423 -14.61 18.70 4.31
C LEU A 423 -15.35 17.88 3.25
N ALA A 424 -16.34 18.45 2.59
CA ALA A 424 -17.21 17.71 1.68
C ALA A 424 -16.46 17.04 0.52
N ARG A 425 -15.41 17.67 -0.03
CA ARG A 425 -14.59 17.09 -1.10
C ARG A 425 -13.82 15.86 -0.63
N VAL A 426 -13.25 15.94 0.54
CA VAL A 426 -12.55 14.82 1.17
C VAL A 426 -13.53 13.69 1.44
N TYR A 427 -14.70 14.00 1.99
CA TYR A 427 -15.79 13.03 2.23
C TYR A 427 -16.17 12.27 0.95
N GLN A 428 -16.37 12.97 -0.15
CA GLN A 428 -16.69 12.37 -1.45
C GLN A 428 -15.56 11.47 -1.97
N ALA A 429 -14.29 11.77 -1.67
CA ALA A 429 -13.15 11.00 -2.13
C ALA A 429 -12.90 9.70 -1.36
N ILE A 430 -13.41 9.56 -0.13
CA ILE A 430 -13.14 8.40 0.75
C ILE A 430 -13.41 7.05 0.07
N PRO A 431 -14.58 6.80 -0.56
CA PRO A 431 -14.87 5.50 -1.18
C PRO A 431 -13.89 5.13 -2.29
N ILE A 432 -13.28 6.11 -2.95
CA ILE A 432 -12.26 5.88 -3.97
C ILE A 432 -11.02 5.25 -3.31
N SER A 433 -10.50 5.87 -2.25
CA SER A 433 -9.33 5.37 -1.52
C SER A 433 -9.54 3.96 -0.94
N ILE A 434 -10.78 3.63 -0.57
CA ILE A 434 -11.16 2.31 -0.07
C ILE A 434 -11.17 1.26 -1.20
N THR A 435 -11.50 1.67 -2.43
CA THR A 435 -11.68 0.77 -3.56
C THR A 435 -10.38 0.50 -4.31
N VAL A 436 -9.53 1.51 -4.52
CA VAL A 436 -8.31 1.40 -5.34
C VAL A 436 -7.14 0.76 -4.59
N GLU A 437 -6.12 0.34 -5.32
CA GLU A 437 -4.88 -0.31 -4.81
C GLU A 437 -5.16 -1.56 -3.95
N GLY A 438 -6.14 -2.34 -4.36
CA GLY A 438 -6.69 -3.46 -3.62
C GLY A 438 -7.85 -3.02 -2.73
N ALA A 439 -9.08 -3.43 -3.09
CA ALA A 439 -10.27 -3.11 -2.32
C ALA A 439 -10.09 -3.52 -0.85
N ASN A 440 -10.54 -2.68 0.09
CA ASN A 440 -10.34 -2.91 1.52
C ASN A 440 -10.89 -4.27 1.99
N ILE A 441 -12.02 -4.71 1.45
CA ILE A 441 -12.58 -6.03 1.77
C ILE A 441 -11.59 -7.14 1.42
N LEU A 442 -11.02 -7.10 0.21
CA LEU A 442 -10.00 -8.07 -0.22
C LEU A 442 -8.73 -7.96 0.63
N THR A 443 -8.24 -6.74 0.82
CA THR A 443 -6.99 -6.49 1.56
C THR A 443 -7.07 -7.04 2.98
N ARG A 444 -8.16 -6.73 3.70
CA ARG A 444 -8.38 -7.21 5.07
C ARG A 444 -8.56 -8.73 5.12
N SER A 445 -9.37 -9.29 4.21
CA SER A 445 -9.80 -10.68 4.28
C SER A 445 -8.75 -11.68 3.79
N LEU A 446 -7.92 -11.30 2.80
CA LEU A 446 -7.01 -12.23 2.12
C LEU A 446 -5.53 -11.82 2.19
N ILE A 447 -5.20 -10.52 2.22
CA ILE A 447 -3.80 -10.11 2.12
C ILE A 447 -3.14 -10.05 3.50
N ILE A 448 -3.70 -9.30 4.46
CA ILE A 448 -3.03 -9.01 5.74
C ILE A 448 -2.69 -10.30 6.49
N PHE A 449 -3.65 -11.17 6.75
CA PHE A 449 -3.38 -12.43 7.46
C PHE A 449 -3.16 -13.59 6.49
N GLY A 450 -3.93 -13.71 5.42
CA GLY A 450 -3.85 -14.85 4.51
C GLY A 450 -2.48 -15.00 3.85
N GLN A 451 -1.93 -13.92 3.32
CA GLN A 451 -0.54 -13.89 2.82
C GLN A 451 0.46 -13.68 3.96
N GLY A 452 0.10 -12.87 4.97
CA GLY A 452 0.94 -12.56 6.12
C GLY A 452 1.31 -13.80 6.93
N ALA A 453 0.39 -14.76 7.13
CA ALA A 453 0.65 -15.99 7.82
C ALA A 453 1.79 -16.81 7.16
N ILE A 454 1.81 -16.87 5.83
CA ILE A 454 2.87 -17.60 5.11
C ILE A 454 4.20 -16.85 5.18
N ARG A 455 4.19 -15.52 5.04
CA ARG A 455 5.41 -14.70 4.98
C ARG A 455 6.04 -14.45 6.34
N CYS A 456 5.21 -14.07 7.33
CA CYS A 456 5.69 -13.59 8.63
C CYS A 456 5.94 -14.73 9.61
N HIS A 457 5.35 -15.91 9.36
CA HIS A 457 5.61 -17.07 10.21
C HIS A 457 7.02 -17.61 9.98
N GLN A 458 7.79 -17.80 11.05
CA GLN A 458 9.23 -18.14 10.99
C GLN A 458 9.54 -19.47 10.27
N TYR A 459 8.59 -20.41 10.25
CA TYR A 459 8.81 -21.77 9.76
C TYR A 459 7.90 -22.17 8.59
N LEU A 460 6.70 -21.60 8.46
CA LEU A 460 5.69 -22.09 7.52
C LEU A 460 6.18 -22.08 6.05
N LEU A 461 6.80 -20.99 5.60
CA LEU A 461 7.37 -20.91 4.25
C LEU A 461 8.50 -21.94 4.06
N LYS A 462 9.38 -22.09 5.05
CA LYS A 462 10.48 -23.08 5.01
C LYS A 462 9.96 -24.52 4.95
N GLU A 463 8.89 -24.83 5.69
CA GLU A 463 8.23 -26.13 5.64
C GLU A 463 7.65 -26.41 4.26
N MET A 464 7.03 -25.40 3.63
CA MET A 464 6.49 -25.50 2.28
C MET A 464 7.58 -25.74 1.24
N GLU A 465 8.64 -24.93 1.26
CA GLU A 465 9.77 -25.01 0.33
C GLU A 465 10.52 -26.34 0.44
N THR A 466 10.86 -26.75 1.67
CA THR A 466 11.57 -28.01 1.90
C THR A 466 10.72 -29.22 1.57
N ALA A 467 9.40 -29.14 1.77
CA ALA A 467 8.47 -30.17 1.35
C ALA A 467 8.38 -30.28 -0.18
N GLN A 468 8.40 -29.17 -0.91
CA GLN A 468 8.41 -29.16 -2.38
C GLN A 468 9.71 -29.69 -2.95
N GLN A 469 10.85 -29.25 -2.39
CA GLN A 469 12.21 -29.67 -2.79
C GLN A 469 12.57 -31.09 -2.36
N GLN A 470 11.71 -31.76 -1.60
CA GLN A 470 11.95 -33.07 -1.01
C GLN A 470 13.19 -33.11 -0.07
N ASP A 471 13.57 -31.95 0.49
CA ASP A 471 14.61 -31.85 1.51
C ASP A 471 14.09 -32.34 2.87
N LEU A 472 14.30 -33.61 3.17
CA LEU A 472 13.84 -34.22 4.42
C LEU A 472 14.52 -33.63 5.65
N ALA A 473 15.81 -33.34 5.57
CA ALA A 473 16.56 -32.81 6.71
C ALA A 473 16.20 -31.35 7.00
N GLY A 474 15.96 -30.56 5.98
CA GLY A 474 15.44 -29.19 6.09
C GLY A 474 14.03 -29.18 6.67
N PHE A 475 13.17 -30.06 6.17
CA PHE A 475 11.80 -30.20 6.64
C PHE A 475 11.72 -30.59 8.12
N ASP A 476 12.46 -31.58 8.57
CA ASP A 476 12.52 -31.98 9.98
C ASP A 476 13.00 -30.83 10.88
N ARG A 477 14.06 -30.12 10.48
CA ARG A 477 14.54 -28.94 11.24
C ARG A 477 13.43 -27.86 11.33
N ALA A 478 12.71 -27.60 10.25
CA ALA A 478 11.63 -26.62 10.25
C ALA A 478 10.48 -27.02 11.18
N ILE A 479 10.00 -28.27 11.09
CA ILE A 479 8.91 -28.80 11.96
C ILE A 479 9.30 -28.81 13.43
N PHE A 480 10.54 -29.23 13.79
CA PHE A 480 10.97 -29.21 15.19
C PHE A 480 11.12 -27.76 15.72
N GLY A 481 11.64 -26.86 14.91
CA GLY A 481 11.69 -25.42 15.25
C GLY A 481 10.32 -24.82 15.44
N HIS A 482 9.35 -25.18 14.58
CA HIS A 482 7.96 -24.76 14.68
C HIS A 482 7.30 -25.28 15.98
N ALA A 483 7.46 -26.56 16.29
CA ALA A 483 6.95 -27.12 17.53
C ALA A 483 7.55 -26.44 18.78
N GLN A 484 8.84 -26.08 18.76
CA GLN A 484 9.50 -25.33 19.82
C GLN A 484 8.92 -23.90 19.94
N LEU A 485 8.69 -23.22 18.81
CA LEU A 485 8.06 -21.88 18.76
C LEU A 485 6.67 -21.92 19.39
N LEU A 486 5.84 -22.88 18.99
CA LEU A 486 4.50 -23.06 19.52
C LEU A 486 4.51 -23.30 21.04
N ALA A 487 5.35 -24.22 21.53
CA ALA A 487 5.48 -24.51 22.95
C ALA A 487 5.93 -23.26 23.75
N SER A 488 6.89 -22.49 23.22
CA SER A 488 7.36 -21.24 23.80
C SER A 488 6.27 -20.18 23.85
N ASN A 489 5.49 -20.03 22.77
CA ASN A 489 4.40 -19.05 22.70
C ASN A 489 3.23 -19.44 23.63
N LEU A 490 2.89 -20.72 23.74
CA LEU A 490 1.90 -21.22 24.70
C LEU A 490 2.30 -20.89 26.15
N ALA A 491 3.55 -21.20 26.51
CA ALA A 491 4.08 -20.90 27.85
C ALA A 491 4.07 -19.39 28.13
N ARG A 492 4.48 -18.56 27.15
CA ARG A 492 4.53 -17.10 27.25
C ARG A 492 3.13 -16.51 27.37
N ALA A 493 2.19 -16.92 26.51
CA ALA A 493 0.81 -16.44 26.54
C ALA A 493 0.13 -16.80 27.86
N GLY A 494 0.32 -18.04 28.36
CA GLY A 494 -0.18 -18.49 29.65
C GLY A 494 0.41 -17.69 30.82
N PHE A 495 1.74 -17.52 30.85
CA PHE A 495 2.42 -16.77 31.90
C PHE A 495 2.01 -15.29 31.91
N HIS A 496 1.99 -14.63 30.74
CA HIS A 496 1.56 -13.23 30.65
C HIS A 496 0.06 -13.08 30.95
N GLY A 497 -0.76 -14.05 30.59
CA GLY A 497 -2.17 -14.09 30.93
C GLY A 497 -2.40 -14.11 32.46
N LEU A 498 -1.74 -15.03 33.16
CA LEU A 498 -1.85 -15.20 34.60
C LEU A 498 -1.26 -14.02 35.39
N THR A 499 -0.19 -13.42 34.90
CA THR A 499 0.52 -12.34 35.61
C THR A 499 0.06 -10.93 35.19
N GLY A 500 -0.91 -10.80 34.28
CA GLY A 500 -1.31 -9.52 33.71
C GLY A 500 -0.16 -8.81 32.97
N ALA A 501 0.78 -9.60 32.41
CA ALA A 501 2.00 -9.16 31.73
C ALA A 501 3.01 -8.37 32.59
N ARG A 502 2.87 -8.38 33.94
CA ARG A 502 3.76 -7.60 34.83
C ARG A 502 5.24 -7.92 34.66
N PHE A 503 5.58 -9.15 34.29
CA PHE A 503 6.94 -9.64 34.14
C PHE A 503 7.41 -9.69 32.67
N ALA A 504 6.60 -9.19 31.74
CA ALA A 504 7.04 -9.05 30.35
C ALA A 504 8.14 -7.99 30.26
N ALA A 505 9.10 -8.22 29.37
CA ALA A 505 10.16 -7.26 29.12
C ALA A 505 9.61 -5.94 28.54
N SER A 506 10.24 -4.84 28.92
CA SER A 506 10.00 -3.52 28.32
C SER A 506 11.34 -2.92 27.89
N PRO A 507 11.41 -2.26 26.74
CA PRO A 507 12.62 -1.57 26.29
C PRO A 507 12.87 -0.25 27.03
N VAL A 508 11.88 0.20 27.80
CA VAL A 508 11.90 1.49 28.51
C VAL A 508 11.49 1.29 29.98
N ASP A 509 12.04 2.14 30.83
CA ASP A 509 11.78 2.15 32.29
C ASP A 509 10.99 3.41 32.68
N ARG A 510 9.85 3.62 31.98
CA ARG A 510 8.99 4.80 32.09
C ARG A 510 7.52 4.38 32.16
N GLU A 511 6.61 5.35 32.20
CA GLU A 511 5.16 5.10 32.23
C GLU A 511 4.67 4.22 31.06
N GLU A 512 5.30 4.37 29.88
CA GLU A 512 4.97 3.57 28.69
C GLU A 512 5.36 2.08 28.79
N ALA A 513 6.19 1.71 29.77
CA ALA A 513 6.58 0.31 29.98
C ALA A 513 5.38 -0.65 30.07
N GLY A 514 4.28 -0.18 30.67
CA GLY A 514 3.03 -0.92 30.77
C GLY A 514 2.44 -1.27 29.40
N TYR A 515 2.53 -0.38 28.44
CA TYR A 515 2.01 -0.58 27.07
C TYR A 515 2.81 -1.63 26.31
N TYR A 516 4.15 -1.57 26.35
CA TYR A 516 5.01 -2.60 25.74
C TYR A 516 4.74 -3.99 26.31
N ARG A 517 4.53 -4.09 27.62
CA ARG A 517 4.19 -5.35 28.31
C ARG A 517 2.85 -5.92 27.84
N GLN A 518 1.82 -5.07 27.72
CA GLN A 518 0.50 -5.50 27.22
C GLN A 518 0.56 -5.89 25.74
N LEU A 519 1.28 -5.16 24.91
CA LEU A 519 1.46 -5.52 23.51
C LEU A 519 2.23 -6.83 23.34
N SER A 520 3.25 -7.10 24.18
CA SER A 520 3.95 -8.41 24.21
C SER A 520 3.01 -9.55 24.57
N ARG A 521 2.10 -9.33 25.54
CA ARG A 521 1.04 -10.30 25.87
C ARG A 521 0.13 -10.55 24.67
N MET A 522 -0.35 -9.48 24.01
CA MET A 522 -1.25 -9.61 22.86
C MET A 522 -0.56 -10.27 21.65
N ALA A 523 0.72 -10.00 21.41
CA ALA A 523 1.50 -10.68 20.38
C ALA A 523 1.64 -12.18 20.65
N ALA A 524 1.90 -12.59 21.91
CA ALA A 524 1.96 -14.00 22.29
C ALA A 524 0.59 -14.71 22.13
N VAL A 525 -0.51 -14.05 22.51
CA VAL A 525 -1.87 -14.57 22.31
C VAL A 525 -2.21 -14.67 20.83
N PHE A 526 -1.87 -13.65 20.03
CA PHE A 526 -2.06 -13.65 18.58
C PHE A 526 -1.31 -14.82 17.92
N ALA A 527 -0.03 -15.04 18.26
CA ALA A 527 0.75 -16.15 17.73
C ALA A 527 0.08 -17.51 18.03
N VAL A 528 -0.32 -17.75 19.30
CA VAL A 528 -1.01 -19.00 19.69
C VAL A 528 -2.35 -19.16 18.95
N THR A 529 -3.13 -18.09 18.79
CA THR A 529 -4.43 -18.15 18.10
C THR A 529 -4.24 -18.40 16.61
N SER A 530 -3.22 -17.80 16.00
CA SER A 530 -2.84 -18.03 14.62
C SER A 530 -2.44 -19.48 14.36
N GLU A 531 -1.62 -20.07 15.26
CA GLU A 531 -1.25 -21.48 15.21
C GLU A 531 -2.46 -22.40 15.35
N ALA A 532 -3.36 -22.11 16.30
CA ALA A 532 -4.59 -22.87 16.46
C ALA A 532 -5.44 -22.85 15.18
N ALA A 533 -5.55 -21.69 14.52
CA ALA A 533 -6.27 -21.57 13.26
C ALA A 533 -5.58 -22.36 12.13
N LEU A 534 -4.26 -22.27 12.01
CA LEU A 534 -3.48 -23.00 10.99
C LEU A 534 -3.56 -24.51 11.18
N LEU A 535 -3.40 -25.00 12.41
CA LEU A 535 -3.43 -26.43 12.73
C LEU A 535 -4.83 -27.05 12.58
N THR A 536 -5.88 -26.31 12.94
CA THR A 536 -7.26 -26.85 12.89
C THR A 536 -7.90 -26.73 11.53
N LEU A 537 -7.61 -25.68 10.78
CA LEU A 537 -8.25 -25.37 9.50
C LEU A 537 -7.37 -25.65 8.29
N GLY A 538 -6.04 -25.62 8.45
CA GLY A 538 -5.09 -25.87 7.37
C GLY A 538 -5.45 -25.06 6.12
N GLY A 539 -5.43 -25.70 4.95
CA GLY A 539 -5.78 -25.07 3.67
C GLY A 539 -7.21 -24.52 3.58
N SER A 540 -8.12 -24.94 4.47
CA SER A 540 -9.48 -24.39 4.49
C SER A 540 -9.54 -22.97 5.06
N LEU A 541 -8.51 -22.52 5.78
CA LEU A 541 -8.40 -21.15 6.32
C LEU A 541 -8.48 -20.11 5.20
N LYS A 542 -7.93 -20.40 4.01
CA LYS A 542 -8.03 -19.54 2.82
C LYS A 542 -9.49 -19.23 2.43
N ARG A 543 -10.43 -20.13 2.72
CA ARG A 543 -11.86 -19.95 2.46
C ARG A 543 -12.64 -19.42 3.68
N ARG A 544 -11.98 -19.24 4.81
CA ARG A 544 -12.55 -18.69 6.05
C ARG A 544 -12.18 -17.21 6.21
N GLU A 545 -12.53 -16.42 5.22
CA GLU A 545 -12.15 -15.01 5.09
C GLU A 545 -12.49 -14.19 6.32
N SER A 546 -13.64 -14.41 6.95
CA SER A 546 -14.04 -13.69 8.18
C SER A 546 -13.10 -13.97 9.35
N LEU A 547 -12.56 -15.18 9.46
CA LEU A 547 -11.59 -15.52 10.50
C LEU A 547 -10.20 -14.93 10.17
N SER A 548 -9.79 -15.06 8.91
CA SER A 548 -8.57 -14.44 8.40
C SER A 548 -8.58 -12.92 8.66
N ALA A 549 -9.71 -12.25 8.38
CA ALA A 549 -9.88 -10.82 8.62
C ALA A 549 -9.69 -10.45 10.10
N ARG A 550 -10.30 -11.19 11.03
CA ARG A 550 -10.17 -10.92 12.48
C ARG A 550 -8.74 -11.10 12.97
N LEU A 551 -8.05 -12.15 12.51
CA LEU A 551 -6.63 -12.33 12.83
C LEU A 551 -5.78 -11.22 12.21
N GLY A 552 -6.10 -10.79 11.00
CA GLY A 552 -5.48 -9.64 10.34
C GLY A 552 -5.68 -8.33 11.11
N ASP A 553 -6.86 -8.12 11.69
CA ASP A 553 -7.14 -6.95 12.52
C ASP A 553 -6.26 -6.94 13.78
N VAL A 554 -6.09 -8.07 14.47
CA VAL A 554 -5.20 -8.16 15.65
C VAL A 554 -3.76 -7.79 15.29
N LEU A 555 -3.22 -8.37 14.21
CA LEU A 555 -1.88 -8.03 13.73
C LEU A 555 -1.76 -6.53 13.39
N SER A 556 -2.76 -5.99 12.75
CA SER A 556 -2.80 -4.58 12.36
C SER A 556 -2.84 -3.65 13.57
N GLN A 557 -3.65 -3.96 14.59
CA GLN A 557 -3.70 -3.15 15.80
C GLN A 557 -2.37 -3.20 16.58
N LEU A 558 -1.69 -4.36 16.60
CA LEU A 558 -0.33 -4.48 17.13
C LEU A 558 0.65 -3.57 16.38
N TYR A 559 0.57 -3.55 15.03
CA TYR A 559 1.42 -2.71 14.20
C TYR A 559 1.18 -1.20 14.45
N LEU A 560 -0.08 -0.77 14.49
CA LEU A 560 -0.46 0.64 14.72
C LEU A 560 -0.02 1.12 16.11
N ALA A 561 -0.24 0.32 17.16
CA ALA A 561 0.20 0.63 18.52
C ALA A 561 1.74 0.72 18.62
N SER A 562 2.45 -0.21 17.95
CA SER A 562 3.92 -0.21 17.88
C SER A 562 4.44 1.07 17.20
N ALA A 563 3.84 1.47 16.09
CA ALA A 563 4.20 2.68 15.37
C ALA A 563 4.01 3.94 16.22
N ALA A 564 2.90 4.03 16.96
CA ALA A 564 2.62 5.16 17.84
C ALA A 564 3.66 5.27 18.97
N LEU A 565 4.01 4.15 19.61
CA LEU A 565 5.04 4.12 20.65
C LEU A 565 6.43 4.47 20.11
N LYS A 566 6.80 3.94 18.93
CA LYS A 566 8.06 4.30 18.28
C LYS A 566 8.11 5.79 17.98
N ARG A 567 7.10 6.35 17.35
CA ARG A 567 7.03 7.79 17.05
C ARG A 567 7.21 8.64 18.31
N PHE A 568 6.52 8.29 19.39
CA PHE A 568 6.61 9.01 20.66
C PHE A 568 8.03 8.96 21.25
N ASN A 569 8.67 7.79 21.17
CA ASN A 569 10.08 7.64 21.55
C ASN A 569 11.01 8.49 20.68
N ASP A 570 10.87 8.41 19.35
CA ASP A 570 11.71 9.11 18.39
C ASP A 570 11.63 10.64 18.54
N GLN A 571 10.47 11.16 18.93
CA GLN A 571 10.21 12.59 19.15
C GLN A 571 10.59 13.05 20.57
N GLY A 572 11.28 12.23 21.34
CA GLY A 572 11.78 12.59 22.65
C GLY A 572 10.69 12.70 23.73
N HIS A 573 9.62 11.90 23.61
CA HIS A 573 8.52 11.82 24.58
C HIS A 573 7.84 13.16 24.85
N GLN A 574 7.45 13.89 23.80
CA GLN A 574 6.81 15.20 23.94
C GLN A 574 5.57 15.11 24.85
N PRO A 575 5.49 15.92 25.93
CA PRO A 575 4.36 15.83 26.86
C PRO A 575 3.00 16.09 26.21
N ALA A 576 2.95 16.93 25.17
CA ALA A 576 1.73 17.25 24.44
C ALA A 576 1.17 16.04 23.66
N ASP A 577 2.04 15.12 23.22
CA ASP A 577 1.65 13.94 22.45
C ASP A 577 1.29 12.74 23.34
N ARG A 578 1.62 12.78 24.63
CA ARG A 578 1.33 11.68 25.56
C ARG A 578 -0.14 11.26 25.56
N PRO A 579 -1.13 12.15 25.68
CA PRO A 579 -2.55 11.75 25.64
C PRO A 579 -2.93 11.08 24.31
N LEU A 580 -2.31 11.46 23.20
CA LEU A 580 -2.58 10.88 21.88
C LEU A 580 -2.04 9.45 21.79
N VAL A 581 -0.81 9.23 22.21
CA VAL A 581 -0.19 7.89 22.26
C VAL A 581 -0.98 6.96 23.19
N GLU A 582 -1.35 7.45 24.37
CA GLU A 582 -2.16 6.68 25.31
C GLU A 582 -3.51 6.28 24.72
N TRP A 583 -4.18 7.22 24.08
CA TRP A 583 -5.44 6.95 23.40
C TRP A 583 -5.27 5.87 22.34
N VAL A 584 -4.27 6.02 21.43
CA VAL A 584 -4.01 5.05 20.36
C VAL A 584 -3.75 3.65 20.91
N VAL A 585 -2.86 3.51 21.89
CA VAL A 585 -2.50 2.19 22.41
C VAL A 585 -3.68 1.54 23.12
N ARG A 586 -4.45 2.31 23.89
CA ARG A 586 -5.65 1.79 24.56
C ARG A 586 -6.75 1.40 23.58
N ASP A 587 -6.99 2.20 22.54
CA ASP A 587 -7.92 1.88 21.46
C ASP A 587 -7.52 0.60 20.74
N CYS A 588 -6.24 0.47 20.36
CA CYS A 588 -5.71 -0.75 19.75
C CYS A 588 -5.85 -1.98 20.66
N LEU A 589 -5.52 -1.85 21.96
CA LEU A 589 -5.67 -2.95 22.93
C LEU A 589 -7.14 -3.35 23.11
N TYR A 590 -8.06 -2.40 23.10
CA TYR A 590 -9.49 -2.66 23.16
C TYR A 590 -9.98 -3.43 21.93
N ASN A 591 -9.62 -2.95 20.74
CA ASN A 591 -10.04 -3.57 19.48
C ASN A 591 -9.46 -4.99 19.28
N MET A 592 -8.27 -5.28 19.81
CA MET A 592 -7.72 -6.64 19.79
C MET A 592 -8.46 -7.64 20.68
N GLN A 593 -9.25 -7.18 21.66
CA GLN A 593 -9.97 -8.04 22.61
C GLN A 593 -11.41 -8.34 22.19
N GLN A 594 -11.93 -7.66 21.19
CA GLN A 594 -13.26 -7.90 20.61
C GLN A 594 -13.23 -8.99 19.54
#